data_7335526e148198b1c2ce5f9d5e574a92
#
_entry.id   7335526e148198b1c2ce5f9d5e574a92
#
_cell.length_a   1.000
_cell.length_b   1.000
_cell.length_c   1.000
_cell.angle_alpha   90.00
_cell.angle_beta   90.00
_cell.angle_gamma   90.00
#
_symmetry.space_group_name_H-M   'P 1'
#
loop_
_entity.id
_entity.type
_entity.pdbx_description
1 polymer ?
#
loop_
_entity_poly.entity_id
_entity_poly.type
_entity_poly.pdbx_seq_one_letter_code
_entity_poly.pdbx_strand_id
1 'polypeptide(L)'
;MKKYWYPLFILTTSIIYLLLEANIIEMQKEINFFGLSVYGSMSLIMLISLFVVQKIVSIKEVYFYLSAGFSFAYISLFIRTVEAIHVYPLEKVYIFEDLFRLVGFGFVVAAIIKWIKHDEELKDELLQLASIDDLTGVMNRRVFDMELKRDFVNAKRYNKPLSLITIDLDKFKDINDKHGHFFGDLVLKMFAKEVASTLREGDIFSRWGGDEFCIILHETDGKNAMKVAEKLRFVVKNIHIKTDSAPIYFTVSLGVTELHADDNDPMVFIDRADKALYEAKESGRDKTVPR
;
A
#
# COMPACT_ATOMS: atom_id res chain seq x y z
N MET A 1 -9.86 32.97 -3.62
CA MET A 1 -9.40 33.56 -4.88
C MET A 1 -8.04 33.08 -5.36
N LYS A 2 -7.01 32.91 -4.49
CA LYS A 2 -5.66 32.43 -4.92
C LYS A 2 -5.64 31.07 -5.66
N LYS A 3 -6.62 30.20 -5.40
CA LYS A 3 -6.63 28.81 -5.95
C LYS A 3 -6.94 28.74 -7.46
N TYR A 4 -7.71 29.69 -8.00
CA TYR A 4 -8.17 29.64 -9.40
C TYR A 4 -7.57 30.77 -10.27
N TRP A 5 -6.51 31.43 -9.82
CA TRP A 5 -5.92 32.55 -10.56
C TRP A 5 -5.39 32.16 -11.94
N TYR A 6 -4.78 30.96 -12.05
CA TYR A 6 -4.14 30.49 -13.26
C TYR A 6 -5.13 30.20 -14.41
N PRO A 7 -6.18 29.36 -14.23
CA PRO A 7 -7.18 29.19 -15.28
C PRO A 7 -7.95 30.47 -15.59
N LEU A 8 -8.18 31.34 -14.62
CA LEU A 8 -8.77 32.64 -14.86
C LEU A 8 -7.86 33.56 -15.70
N PHE A 9 -6.56 33.51 -15.46
CA PHE A 9 -5.59 34.25 -16.27
C PHE A 9 -5.59 33.76 -17.72
N ILE A 10 -5.61 32.47 -17.98
CA ILE A 10 -5.71 31.91 -19.33
C ILE A 10 -7.01 32.32 -20.00
N LEU A 11 -8.14 32.25 -19.31
CA LEU A 11 -9.43 32.65 -19.83
C LEU A 11 -9.45 34.16 -20.21
N THR A 12 -8.96 35.02 -19.33
CA THR A 12 -8.94 36.47 -19.58
C THR A 12 -8.02 36.84 -20.73
N THR A 13 -6.84 36.20 -20.84
CA THR A 13 -5.92 36.43 -21.96
C THR A 13 -6.53 35.97 -23.28
N SER A 14 -7.26 34.85 -23.29
CA SER A 14 -7.97 34.36 -24.49
C SER A 14 -9.08 35.31 -24.93
N ILE A 15 -9.86 35.87 -24.00
CA ILE A 15 -10.90 36.87 -24.32
C ILE A 15 -10.28 38.15 -24.88
N ILE A 16 -9.19 38.65 -24.27
CA ILE A 16 -8.46 39.81 -24.75
C ILE A 16 -7.95 39.59 -26.18
N TYR A 17 -7.36 38.40 -26.42
CA TYR A 17 -6.90 38.05 -27.76
C TYR A 17 -8.00 38.05 -28.80
N LEU A 18 -9.17 37.45 -28.54
CA LEU A 18 -10.34 37.50 -29.41
C LEU A 18 -10.83 38.93 -29.71
N LEU A 19 -10.83 39.79 -28.70
CA LEU A 19 -11.27 41.20 -28.87
C LEU A 19 -10.29 42.01 -29.73
N LEU A 20 -9.00 41.74 -29.60
CA LEU A 20 -7.95 42.38 -30.42
C LEU A 20 -8.04 41.91 -31.88
N GLU A 21 -8.21 40.61 -32.10
CA GLU A 21 -8.31 40.05 -33.45
C GLU A 21 -9.55 40.48 -34.18
N ALA A 22 -10.72 40.57 -33.53
CA ALA A 22 -11.96 41.06 -34.12
C ALA A 22 -11.83 42.46 -34.75
N ASN A 23 -10.82 43.24 -34.31
CA ASN A 23 -10.55 44.58 -34.85
C ASN A 23 -9.47 44.64 -35.93
N ILE A 24 -8.71 43.55 -36.13
CA ILE A 24 -7.48 43.57 -36.97
C ILE A 24 -7.60 42.66 -38.19
N ILE A 25 -8.32 41.54 -38.08
CA ILE A 25 -8.34 40.46 -39.07
C ILE A 25 -9.74 40.36 -39.72
N GLU A 26 -9.78 40.23 -41.05
CA GLU A 26 -11.02 40.02 -41.79
C GLU A 26 -11.67 38.67 -41.44
N MET A 27 -12.98 38.69 -41.22
CA MET A 27 -13.76 37.46 -41.04
C MET A 27 -13.82 36.66 -42.33
N GLN A 28 -13.83 35.33 -42.23
CA GLN A 28 -14.07 34.46 -43.41
C GLN A 28 -15.42 34.76 -44.06
N LYS A 29 -15.46 34.73 -45.38
CA LYS A 29 -16.72 34.88 -46.13
C LYS A 29 -17.74 33.77 -45.79
N GLU A 30 -17.23 32.57 -45.49
CA GLU A 30 -18.02 31.44 -45.01
C GLU A 30 -17.38 30.87 -43.72
N ILE A 31 -18.11 30.98 -42.60
CA ILE A 31 -17.66 30.43 -41.32
C ILE A 31 -17.67 28.89 -41.37
N ASN A 32 -16.56 28.26 -41.00
CA ASN A 32 -16.52 26.83 -40.85
C ASN A 32 -17.22 26.41 -39.53
N PHE A 33 -18.56 26.28 -39.57
CA PHE A 33 -19.36 25.86 -38.44
C PHE A 33 -19.01 24.54 -37.83
N PHE A 34 -18.56 23.56 -38.65
CA PHE A 34 -18.10 22.25 -38.19
C PHE A 34 -16.82 22.40 -37.35
N GLY A 35 -15.81 23.09 -37.91
CA GLY A 35 -14.56 23.37 -37.21
C GLY A 35 -14.79 24.13 -35.90
N LEU A 36 -15.61 25.19 -35.94
CA LEU A 36 -15.96 25.98 -34.76
C LEU A 36 -16.62 25.13 -33.67
N SER A 37 -17.55 24.26 -34.02
CA SER A 37 -18.24 23.39 -33.07
C SER A 37 -17.29 22.36 -32.44
N VAL A 38 -16.48 21.69 -33.24
CA VAL A 38 -15.56 20.63 -32.77
C VAL A 38 -14.43 21.24 -31.93
N TYR A 39 -13.67 22.19 -32.49
CA TYR A 39 -12.51 22.75 -31.81
C TYR A 39 -12.91 23.65 -30.62
N GLY A 40 -14.02 24.38 -30.73
CA GLY A 40 -14.56 25.16 -29.65
C GLY A 40 -15.00 24.31 -28.45
N SER A 41 -15.69 23.20 -28.70
CA SER A 41 -16.07 22.29 -27.62
C SER A 41 -14.85 21.61 -26.97
N MET A 42 -13.87 21.19 -27.75
CA MET A 42 -12.63 20.61 -27.23
C MET A 42 -11.80 21.62 -26.43
N SER A 43 -11.71 22.87 -26.90
CA SER A 43 -11.06 23.97 -26.19
C SER A 43 -11.74 24.23 -24.84
N LEU A 44 -13.06 24.24 -24.82
CA LEU A 44 -13.83 24.41 -23.58
C LEU A 44 -13.59 23.28 -22.58
N ILE A 45 -13.51 22.03 -23.07
CA ILE A 45 -13.17 20.86 -22.21
C ILE A 45 -11.80 21.03 -21.59
N MET A 46 -10.79 21.47 -22.35
CA MET A 46 -9.45 21.72 -21.81
C MET A 46 -9.42 22.83 -20.77
N LEU A 47 -10.18 23.90 -21.01
CA LEU A 47 -10.33 24.99 -20.04
C LEU A 47 -11.00 24.51 -18.74
N ILE A 48 -12.08 23.73 -18.84
CA ILE A 48 -12.73 23.12 -17.67
C ILE A 48 -11.75 22.20 -16.91
N SER A 49 -10.93 21.44 -17.64
CA SER A 49 -9.91 20.57 -17.05
C SER A 49 -8.89 21.35 -16.22
N LEU A 50 -8.51 22.56 -16.64
CA LEU A 50 -7.66 23.45 -15.85
C LEU A 50 -8.30 23.86 -14.51
N PHE A 51 -9.60 24.06 -14.45
CA PHE A 51 -10.31 24.32 -13.19
C PHE A 51 -10.38 23.06 -12.30
N VAL A 52 -10.58 21.89 -12.90
CA VAL A 52 -10.64 20.62 -12.15
C VAL A 52 -9.29 20.27 -11.53
N VAL A 53 -8.19 20.47 -12.26
CA VAL A 53 -6.83 20.21 -11.79
C VAL A 53 -6.47 21.02 -10.53
N GLN A 54 -7.11 22.14 -10.28
CA GLN A 54 -6.91 22.92 -9.03
C GLN A 54 -7.26 22.12 -7.76
N LYS A 55 -8.02 21.03 -7.88
CA LYS A 55 -8.31 20.13 -6.75
C LYS A 55 -7.10 19.29 -6.34
N ILE A 56 -6.14 19.10 -7.25
CA ILE A 56 -4.95 18.22 -7.08
C ILE A 56 -3.71 19.05 -6.71
N VAL A 57 -3.88 20.30 -6.33
CA VAL A 57 -2.77 21.22 -6.01
C VAL A 57 -1.86 20.74 -4.87
N SER A 58 -2.36 19.84 -4.02
CA SER A 58 -1.59 19.19 -2.94
C SER A 58 -0.45 18.34 -3.48
N ILE A 59 -0.61 17.72 -4.65
CA ILE A 59 0.40 16.90 -5.31
C ILE A 59 1.12 17.80 -6.34
N LYS A 60 2.08 18.59 -5.87
CA LYS A 60 2.70 19.68 -6.62
C LYS A 60 3.24 19.28 -8.01
N GLU A 61 3.89 18.12 -8.11
CA GLU A 61 4.43 17.65 -9.38
C GLU A 61 3.32 17.29 -10.37
N VAL A 62 2.34 16.50 -9.96
CA VAL A 62 1.19 16.12 -10.81
C VAL A 62 0.42 17.37 -11.24
N TYR A 63 0.18 18.28 -10.31
CA TYR A 63 -0.47 19.55 -10.59
C TYR A 63 0.27 20.35 -11.66
N PHE A 64 1.60 20.48 -11.56
CA PHE A 64 2.40 21.22 -12.52
C PHE A 64 2.29 20.61 -13.92
N TYR A 65 2.52 19.30 -14.05
CA TYR A 65 2.47 18.62 -15.35
C TYR A 65 1.08 18.65 -15.98
N LEU A 66 -0.01 18.42 -15.22
CA LEU A 66 -1.37 18.50 -15.74
C LEU A 66 -1.74 19.92 -16.15
N SER A 67 -1.38 20.91 -15.34
CA SER A 67 -1.68 22.33 -15.68
C SER A 67 -0.95 22.76 -16.94
N ALA A 68 0.32 22.39 -17.09
CA ALA A 68 1.09 22.66 -18.32
C ALA A 68 0.48 21.93 -19.53
N GLY A 69 0.19 20.63 -19.39
CA GLY A 69 -0.37 19.80 -20.46
C GLY A 69 -1.71 20.34 -20.97
N PHE A 70 -2.64 20.62 -20.08
CA PHE A 70 -3.95 21.19 -20.47
C PHE A 70 -3.83 22.60 -21.01
N SER A 71 -2.86 23.41 -20.55
CA SER A 71 -2.64 24.75 -21.12
C SER A 71 -2.13 24.68 -22.55
N PHE A 72 -1.15 23.83 -22.86
CA PHE A 72 -0.65 23.64 -24.20
C PHE A 72 -1.75 23.10 -25.13
N ALA A 73 -2.52 22.12 -24.67
CA ALA A 73 -3.64 21.57 -25.43
C ALA A 73 -4.74 22.63 -25.68
N TYR A 74 -5.06 23.41 -24.65
CA TYR A 74 -6.02 24.52 -24.76
C TYR A 74 -5.58 25.54 -25.80
N ILE A 75 -4.34 26.03 -25.74
CA ILE A 75 -3.80 27.03 -26.68
C ILE A 75 -3.88 26.50 -28.11
N SER A 76 -3.45 25.27 -28.36
CA SER A 76 -3.54 24.65 -29.69
C SER A 76 -4.99 24.62 -30.21
N LEU A 77 -5.94 24.13 -29.41
CA LEU A 77 -7.34 24.03 -29.78
C LEU A 77 -8.04 25.38 -29.92
N PHE A 78 -7.65 26.35 -29.08
CA PHE A 78 -8.16 27.71 -29.14
C PHE A 78 -7.77 28.40 -30.44
N ILE A 79 -6.52 28.30 -30.89
CA ILE A 79 -6.05 28.82 -32.17
C ILE A 79 -6.91 28.24 -33.31
N ARG A 80 -7.13 26.91 -33.35
CA ARG A 80 -8.02 26.27 -34.33
C ARG A 80 -9.46 26.77 -34.30
N THR A 81 -9.96 27.07 -33.11
CA THR A 81 -11.31 27.65 -32.95
C THR A 81 -11.40 29.03 -33.59
N VAL A 82 -10.37 29.86 -33.41
CA VAL A 82 -10.29 31.21 -33.99
C VAL A 82 -10.12 31.15 -35.52
N GLU A 83 -9.29 30.22 -36.03
CA GLU A 83 -9.13 29.98 -37.48
C GLU A 83 -10.44 29.59 -38.18
N ALA A 84 -11.37 28.93 -37.48
CA ALA A 84 -12.67 28.57 -38.06
C ALA A 84 -13.53 29.80 -38.37
N ILE A 85 -13.20 30.98 -37.80
CA ILE A 85 -13.92 32.25 -37.95
C ILE A 85 -13.14 33.28 -38.82
N HIS A 86 -11.81 33.29 -38.74
CA HIS A 86 -10.93 34.28 -39.32
C HIS A 86 -10.00 33.71 -40.38
N VAL A 87 -9.64 34.50 -41.38
CA VAL A 87 -8.71 34.12 -42.45
C VAL A 87 -7.26 34.32 -41.98
N TYR A 88 -6.54 33.25 -41.74
CA TYR A 88 -5.13 33.33 -41.43
C TYR A 88 -4.24 33.04 -42.64
N PRO A 89 -3.29 33.89 -42.97
CA PRO A 89 -2.45 33.72 -44.16
C PRO A 89 -1.25 32.79 -43.97
N LEU A 90 -1.20 31.94 -42.93
CA LEU A 90 0.07 31.33 -42.48
C LEU A 90 0.02 29.81 -42.46
N GLU A 91 0.56 29.15 -43.51
CA GLU A 91 0.91 27.72 -43.49
C GLU A 91 1.82 27.30 -42.31
N LYS A 92 2.58 28.24 -41.73
CA LYS A 92 3.48 28.00 -40.60
C LYS A 92 2.79 27.82 -39.24
N VAL A 93 1.55 28.27 -39.09
CA VAL A 93 0.82 28.16 -37.81
C VAL A 93 0.51 26.71 -37.48
N TYR A 94 0.22 25.86 -38.47
CA TYR A 94 -0.12 24.46 -38.27
C TYR A 94 1.00 23.65 -37.58
N ILE A 95 2.26 23.94 -37.89
CA ILE A 95 3.42 23.24 -37.30
C ILE A 95 3.50 23.56 -35.80
N PHE A 96 3.26 24.81 -35.40
CA PHE A 96 3.29 25.21 -33.99
C PHE A 96 2.11 24.61 -33.19
N GLU A 97 0.94 24.53 -33.80
CA GLU A 97 -0.24 23.91 -33.15
C GLU A 97 -0.04 22.46 -32.86
N ASP A 98 0.45 21.68 -33.85
CA ASP A 98 0.72 20.28 -33.68
C ASP A 98 1.84 20.04 -32.66
N LEU A 99 2.86 20.92 -32.63
CA LEU A 99 3.91 20.87 -31.63
C LEU A 99 3.34 21.12 -30.22
N PHE A 100 2.51 22.16 -30.03
CA PHE A 100 1.88 22.43 -28.74
C PHE A 100 1.01 21.27 -28.27
N ARG A 101 0.28 20.63 -29.19
CA ARG A 101 -0.55 19.48 -28.88
C ARG A 101 0.30 18.28 -28.45
N LEU A 102 1.40 18.02 -29.16
CA LEU A 102 2.32 16.94 -28.85
C LEU A 102 3.00 17.18 -27.48
N VAL A 103 3.47 18.40 -27.25
CA VAL A 103 4.08 18.79 -25.96
C VAL A 103 3.06 18.68 -24.83
N GLY A 104 1.84 19.17 -25.05
CA GLY A 104 0.74 19.06 -24.07
C GLY A 104 0.43 17.61 -23.71
N PHE A 105 0.36 16.73 -24.71
CA PHE A 105 0.18 15.31 -24.49
C PHE A 105 1.33 14.69 -23.69
N GLY A 106 2.58 15.03 -24.00
CA GLY A 106 3.76 14.59 -23.26
C GLY A 106 3.69 14.98 -21.77
N PHE A 107 3.26 16.20 -21.47
CA PHE A 107 3.04 16.65 -20.09
C PHE A 107 1.94 15.86 -19.38
N VAL A 108 0.83 15.56 -20.06
CA VAL A 108 -0.24 14.74 -19.46
C VAL A 108 0.24 13.31 -19.16
N VAL A 109 1.00 12.69 -20.09
CA VAL A 109 1.59 11.37 -19.85
C VAL A 109 2.55 11.40 -18.66
N ALA A 110 3.41 12.42 -18.57
CA ALA A 110 4.31 12.59 -17.44
C ALA A 110 3.56 12.76 -16.12
N ALA A 111 2.44 13.49 -16.12
CA ALA A 111 1.57 13.64 -14.95
C ALA A 111 0.97 12.31 -14.50
N ILE A 112 0.51 11.49 -15.44
CA ILE A 112 -0.06 10.16 -15.13
C ILE A 112 1.00 9.26 -14.49
N ILE A 113 2.21 9.23 -15.04
CA ILE A 113 3.33 8.45 -14.47
C ILE A 113 3.64 8.92 -13.03
N LYS A 114 3.70 10.22 -12.79
CA LYS A 114 3.94 10.79 -11.46
C LYS A 114 2.81 10.48 -10.49
N TRP A 115 1.57 10.48 -10.95
CA TRP A 115 0.42 10.15 -10.12
C TRP A 115 0.39 8.68 -9.71
N ILE A 116 0.66 7.76 -10.66
CA ILE A 116 0.77 6.33 -10.37
C ILE A 116 1.83 6.09 -9.30
N LYS A 117 3.01 6.69 -9.46
CA LYS A 117 4.09 6.54 -8.47
C LYS A 117 3.70 7.07 -7.08
N HIS A 118 3.06 8.23 -7.01
CA HIS A 118 2.59 8.79 -5.75
C HIS A 118 1.51 7.93 -5.07
N ASP A 119 0.58 7.35 -5.87
CA ASP A 119 -0.46 6.45 -5.35
C ASP A 119 0.14 5.14 -4.80
N GLU A 120 1.17 4.59 -5.45
CA GLU A 120 1.93 3.44 -4.97
C GLU A 120 2.65 3.76 -3.65
N GLU A 121 3.37 4.88 -3.57
CA GLU A 121 4.05 5.33 -2.35
C GLU A 121 3.07 5.52 -1.18
N LEU A 122 1.90 6.10 -1.44
CA LEU A 122 0.86 6.28 -0.42
C LEU A 122 0.26 4.95 0.04
N LYS A 123 0.03 4.01 -0.87
CA LYS A 123 -0.42 2.66 -0.52
C LYS A 123 0.60 1.93 0.35
N ASP A 124 1.88 2.01 0.00
CA ASP A 124 2.95 1.43 0.79
C ASP A 124 3.02 2.05 2.19
N GLU A 125 2.84 3.37 2.30
CA GLU A 125 2.79 4.06 3.59
C GLU A 125 1.58 3.61 4.43
N LEU A 126 0.40 3.49 3.83
CA LEU A 126 -0.80 2.98 4.50
C LEU A 126 -0.64 1.53 4.94
N LEU A 127 -0.07 0.67 4.09
CA LEU A 127 0.26 -0.71 4.46
C LEU A 127 1.28 -0.75 5.59
N GLN A 128 2.23 0.19 5.61
CA GLN A 128 3.18 0.33 6.72
C GLN A 128 2.52 0.79 8.03
N LEU A 129 1.44 1.53 8.01
CA LEU A 129 0.70 1.93 9.20
C LEU A 129 -0.20 0.81 9.75
N ALA A 130 -0.57 -0.17 8.95
CA ALA A 130 -1.31 -1.34 9.42
C ALA A 130 -0.46 -2.10 10.45
N SER A 131 -1.01 -2.34 11.63
CA SER A 131 -0.33 -3.01 12.74
C SER A 131 -0.84 -4.43 12.98
N ILE A 132 -1.96 -4.77 12.39
CA ILE A 132 -2.73 -5.99 12.63
C ILE A 132 -2.78 -6.83 11.35
N ASP A 133 -2.75 -8.14 11.49
CA ASP A 133 -3.05 -9.09 10.42
C ASP A 133 -4.56 -9.18 10.19
N ASP A 134 -5.02 -8.89 8.99
CA ASP A 134 -6.44 -8.77 8.65
C ASP A 134 -7.21 -10.08 8.82
N LEU A 135 -6.55 -11.23 8.69
CA LEU A 135 -7.20 -12.53 8.83
C LEU A 135 -7.39 -12.92 10.28
N THR A 136 -6.34 -12.78 11.08
CA THR A 136 -6.28 -13.36 12.44
C THR A 136 -6.53 -12.34 13.56
N GLY A 137 -6.43 -11.03 13.26
CA GLY A 137 -6.61 -9.96 14.23
C GLY A 137 -5.47 -9.81 15.23
N VAL A 138 -4.38 -10.58 15.11
CA VAL A 138 -3.17 -10.41 15.92
C VAL A 138 -2.18 -9.46 15.25
N MET A 139 -1.10 -9.09 15.92
CA MET A 139 -0.09 -8.22 15.32
C MET A 139 0.53 -8.86 14.07
N ASN A 140 0.92 -8.05 13.10
CA ASN A 140 1.62 -8.53 11.92
C ASN A 140 3.13 -8.60 12.13
N ARG A 141 3.86 -9.24 11.20
CA ARG A 141 5.30 -9.38 11.20
C ARG A 141 6.04 -8.06 11.43
N ARG A 142 5.58 -6.98 10.83
CA ARG A 142 6.23 -5.67 10.93
C ARG A 142 6.24 -5.13 12.36
N VAL A 143 5.10 -5.25 13.05
CA VAL A 143 5.03 -4.86 14.48
C VAL A 143 5.91 -5.76 15.32
N PHE A 144 5.93 -7.05 15.05
CA PHE A 144 6.84 -7.98 15.72
C PHE A 144 8.30 -7.56 15.58
N ASP A 145 8.77 -7.28 14.36
CA ASP A 145 10.16 -6.85 14.10
C ASP A 145 10.53 -5.57 14.84
N MET A 146 9.59 -4.61 14.91
CA MET A 146 9.79 -3.35 15.62
C MET A 146 9.86 -3.56 17.13
N GLU A 147 8.91 -4.30 17.69
CA GLU A 147 8.83 -4.58 19.13
C GLU A 147 10.03 -5.42 19.58
N LEU A 148 10.39 -6.47 18.81
CA LEU A 148 11.55 -7.30 19.13
C LEU A 148 12.85 -6.49 19.21
N LYS A 149 13.10 -5.59 18.26
CA LYS A 149 14.29 -4.71 18.29
C LYS A 149 14.30 -3.84 19.53
N ARG A 150 13.16 -3.24 19.88
CA ARG A 150 13.02 -2.41 21.08
C ARG A 150 13.29 -3.22 22.35
N ASP A 151 12.66 -4.38 22.46
CA ASP A 151 12.67 -5.19 23.66
C ASP A 151 14.01 -5.90 23.85
N PHE A 152 14.65 -6.30 22.77
CA PHE A 152 16.03 -6.81 22.78
C PHE A 152 17.00 -5.79 23.39
N VAL A 153 16.96 -4.53 22.94
CA VAL A 153 17.82 -3.46 23.48
C VAL A 153 17.51 -3.20 24.95
N ASN A 154 16.23 -3.17 25.33
CA ASN A 154 15.80 -2.93 26.71
C ASN A 154 16.22 -4.10 27.62
N ALA A 155 15.99 -5.34 27.22
CA ALA A 155 16.35 -6.53 27.99
C ALA A 155 17.86 -6.57 28.26
N LYS A 156 18.69 -6.30 27.25
CA LYS A 156 20.16 -6.20 27.40
C LYS A 156 20.57 -5.07 28.33
N ARG A 157 19.97 -3.87 28.16
CA ARG A 157 20.32 -2.70 28.97
C ARG A 157 19.99 -2.86 30.46
N TYR A 158 18.85 -3.48 30.74
CA TYR A 158 18.34 -3.61 32.11
C TYR A 158 18.59 -5.00 32.72
N ASN A 159 19.27 -5.88 31.99
CA ASN A 159 19.54 -7.27 32.38
C ASN A 159 18.25 -8.02 32.78
N LYS A 160 17.19 -7.83 31.98
CA LYS A 160 15.90 -8.51 32.18
C LYS A 160 15.79 -9.71 31.25
N PRO A 161 15.21 -10.83 31.72
CA PRO A 161 15.00 -11.98 30.86
C PRO A 161 13.99 -11.65 29.75
N LEU A 162 14.26 -12.14 28.55
CA LEU A 162 13.40 -12.01 27.39
C LEU A 162 13.40 -13.36 26.68
N SER A 163 12.23 -13.88 26.35
CA SER A 163 12.10 -15.13 25.63
C SER A 163 11.30 -14.98 24.36
N LEU A 164 11.58 -15.81 23.38
CA LEU A 164 10.92 -15.88 22.08
C LEU A 164 10.37 -17.28 21.87
N ILE A 165 9.13 -17.36 21.36
CA ILE A 165 8.51 -18.59 20.88
C ILE A 165 8.19 -18.41 19.41
N THR A 166 8.69 -19.32 18.56
CA THR A 166 8.24 -19.47 17.17
C THR A 166 7.30 -20.66 17.09
N ILE A 167 6.21 -20.51 16.34
CA ILE A 167 5.12 -21.50 16.25
C ILE A 167 4.75 -21.72 14.79
N ASP A 168 4.49 -22.98 14.45
CA ASP A 168 3.98 -23.35 13.13
C ASP A 168 2.87 -24.40 13.27
N LEU A 169 1.82 -24.24 12.49
CA LEU A 169 0.69 -25.18 12.46
C LEU A 169 1.07 -26.44 11.69
N ASP A 170 1.09 -27.56 12.38
CA ASP A 170 1.49 -28.84 11.80
C ASP A 170 0.56 -29.26 10.65
N LYS A 171 1.14 -29.54 9.48
CA LYS A 171 0.43 -30.02 8.29
C LYS A 171 -0.71 -29.10 7.82
N PHE A 172 -0.56 -27.78 8.02
CA PHE A 172 -1.58 -26.81 7.61
C PHE A 172 -1.92 -26.89 6.12
N LYS A 173 -0.93 -27.16 5.28
CA LYS A 173 -1.16 -27.40 3.85
C LYS A 173 -2.12 -28.57 3.60
N ASP A 174 -1.99 -29.68 4.34
CA ASP A 174 -2.88 -30.84 4.19
C ASP A 174 -4.34 -30.47 4.54
N ILE A 175 -4.54 -29.58 5.51
CA ILE A 175 -5.88 -29.05 5.85
C ILE A 175 -6.45 -28.27 4.68
N ASN A 176 -5.67 -27.34 4.08
CA ASN A 176 -6.09 -26.58 2.91
C ASN A 176 -6.41 -27.48 1.72
N ASP A 177 -5.54 -28.43 1.42
CA ASP A 177 -5.69 -29.33 0.29
C ASP A 177 -6.92 -30.25 0.43
N LYS A 178 -7.26 -30.65 1.65
CA LYS A 178 -8.39 -31.55 1.94
C LYS A 178 -9.72 -30.84 2.13
N HIS A 179 -9.73 -29.68 2.79
CA HIS A 179 -10.96 -29.00 3.23
C HIS A 179 -11.18 -27.64 2.56
N GLY A 180 -10.19 -27.16 1.77
CA GLY A 180 -10.21 -25.86 1.10
C GLY A 180 -9.74 -24.71 1.98
N HIS A 181 -9.35 -23.62 1.34
CA HIS A 181 -8.80 -22.43 2.00
C HIS A 181 -9.74 -21.80 3.03
N PHE A 182 -11.05 -21.89 2.84
CA PHE A 182 -12.02 -21.37 3.81
C PHE A 182 -11.84 -22.01 5.20
N PHE A 183 -11.64 -23.33 5.27
CA PHE A 183 -11.41 -24.01 6.54
C PHE A 183 -10.01 -23.73 7.08
N GLY A 184 -9.00 -23.57 6.23
CA GLY A 184 -7.68 -23.11 6.64
C GLY A 184 -7.71 -21.74 7.31
N ASP A 185 -8.44 -20.79 6.74
CA ASP A 185 -8.63 -19.46 7.32
C ASP A 185 -9.34 -19.54 8.68
N LEU A 186 -10.32 -20.45 8.81
CA LEU A 186 -11.02 -20.67 10.08
C LEU A 186 -10.10 -21.27 11.14
N VAL A 187 -9.21 -22.21 10.75
CA VAL A 187 -8.16 -22.77 11.63
C VAL A 187 -7.28 -21.65 12.15
N LEU A 188 -6.75 -20.80 11.26
CA LEU A 188 -5.87 -19.67 11.64
C LEU A 188 -6.55 -18.69 12.58
N LYS A 189 -7.83 -18.35 12.32
CA LYS A 189 -8.61 -17.45 13.19
C LYS A 189 -8.83 -18.04 14.58
N MET A 190 -9.23 -19.33 14.65
CA MET A 190 -9.47 -19.99 15.93
C MET A 190 -8.16 -20.18 16.71
N PHE A 191 -7.08 -20.60 16.04
CA PHE A 191 -5.76 -20.69 16.63
C PHE A 191 -5.34 -19.35 17.26
N ALA A 192 -5.37 -18.29 16.47
CA ALA A 192 -4.97 -16.96 16.92
C ALA A 192 -5.80 -16.48 18.12
N LYS A 193 -7.12 -16.67 18.10
CA LYS A 193 -8.01 -16.30 19.19
C LYS A 193 -7.69 -17.04 20.49
N GLU A 194 -7.51 -18.35 20.43
CA GLU A 194 -7.27 -19.19 21.63
C GLU A 194 -5.87 -18.93 22.21
N VAL A 195 -4.85 -18.76 21.34
CA VAL A 195 -3.51 -18.38 21.78
C VAL A 195 -3.52 -17.00 22.43
N ALA A 196 -4.10 -16.00 21.80
CA ALA A 196 -4.18 -14.64 22.36
C ALA A 196 -4.88 -14.62 23.72
N SER A 197 -5.95 -15.41 23.92
CA SER A 197 -6.67 -15.51 25.19
C SER A 197 -5.83 -16.17 26.30
N THR A 198 -4.80 -16.90 25.95
CA THR A 198 -3.93 -17.64 26.90
C THR A 198 -2.74 -16.81 27.37
N LEU A 199 -2.34 -15.82 26.57
CA LEU A 199 -1.23 -14.92 26.81
C LEU A 199 -1.61 -13.78 27.77
N ARG A 200 -0.58 -13.12 28.34
CA ARG A 200 -0.76 -11.93 29.17
C ARG A 200 -0.86 -10.69 28.30
N GLU A 201 -1.45 -9.62 28.80
CA GLU A 201 -1.60 -8.34 28.10
C GLU A 201 -0.26 -7.74 27.62
N GLY A 202 0.83 -8.01 28.34
CA GLY A 202 2.17 -7.52 27.99
C GLY A 202 2.93 -8.40 26.99
N ASP A 203 2.45 -9.59 26.64
CA ASP A 203 3.10 -10.47 25.67
C ASP A 203 2.77 -10.02 24.25
N ILE A 204 3.74 -10.03 23.35
CA ILE A 204 3.55 -9.68 21.93
C ILE A 204 3.26 -10.96 21.17
N PHE A 205 2.09 -11.04 20.54
CA PHE A 205 1.71 -12.15 19.68
C PHE A 205 1.44 -11.69 18.27
N SER A 206 2.11 -12.29 17.31
CA SER A 206 2.07 -11.87 15.91
C SER A 206 2.04 -13.05 14.95
N ARG A 207 1.44 -12.81 13.77
CA ARG A 207 1.53 -13.68 12.61
C ARG A 207 2.74 -13.28 11.79
N TRP A 208 3.69 -14.21 11.65
CA TRP A 208 4.92 -14.01 10.89
C TRP A 208 4.68 -14.12 9.37
N GLY A 209 3.86 -15.09 8.97
CA GLY A 209 3.42 -15.29 7.58
C GLY A 209 2.80 -16.67 7.39
N GLY A 210 1.86 -16.82 6.47
CA GLY A 210 1.23 -18.12 6.23
C GLY A 210 0.62 -18.74 7.50
N ASP A 211 1.19 -19.84 7.94
CA ASP A 211 0.86 -20.62 9.14
C ASP A 211 1.86 -20.44 10.30
N GLU A 212 2.79 -19.48 10.18
CA GLU A 212 3.83 -19.20 11.17
C GLU A 212 3.44 -18.03 12.08
N PHE A 213 3.70 -18.18 13.38
CA PHE A 213 3.43 -17.17 14.41
C PHE A 213 4.61 -17.04 15.36
N CYS A 214 4.75 -15.86 15.96
CA CYS A 214 5.80 -15.56 16.92
C CYS A 214 5.24 -14.89 18.18
N ILE A 215 5.85 -15.19 19.34
CA ILE A 215 5.49 -14.58 20.61
C ILE A 215 6.75 -14.07 21.29
N ILE A 216 6.75 -12.80 21.72
CA ILE A 216 7.76 -12.23 22.60
C ILE A 216 7.21 -12.25 24.04
N LEU A 217 7.93 -12.90 24.94
CA LEU A 217 7.59 -12.99 26.35
C LEU A 217 8.51 -12.06 27.18
N HIS A 218 7.96 -10.97 27.66
CA HIS A 218 8.68 -10.01 28.48
C HIS A 218 8.95 -10.58 29.89
N GLU A 219 10.11 -10.23 30.45
CA GLU A 219 10.50 -10.59 31.83
C GLU A 219 10.28 -12.08 32.13
N THR A 220 10.56 -12.92 31.14
CA THR A 220 10.30 -14.36 31.18
C THR A 220 11.57 -15.11 30.79
N ASP A 221 12.07 -15.94 31.69
CA ASP A 221 13.21 -16.84 31.43
C ASP A 221 12.82 -18.06 30.58
N GLY A 222 13.77 -18.78 30.06
CA GLY A 222 13.55 -19.94 29.17
C GLY A 222 12.72 -21.05 29.81
N LYS A 223 12.89 -21.29 31.12
CA LYS A 223 12.12 -22.31 31.85
C LYS A 223 10.64 -21.93 31.96
N ASN A 224 10.31 -20.67 32.18
CA ASN A 224 8.94 -20.18 32.23
C ASN A 224 8.35 -20.04 30.83
N ALA A 225 9.16 -19.66 29.82
CA ALA A 225 8.76 -19.65 28.41
C ALA A 225 8.37 -21.05 27.92
N MET A 226 9.11 -22.09 28.32
CA MET A 226 8.75 -23.47 28.04
C MET A 226 7.40 -23.87 28.63
N LYS A 227 7.06 -23.42 29.85
CA LYS A 227 5.75 -23.69 30.43
C LYS A 227 4.63 -22.99 29.65
N VAL A 228 4.86 -21.76 29.20
CA VAL A 228 3.92 -21.05 28.34
C VAL A 228 3.72 -21.80 27.02
N ALA A 229 4.80 -22.17 26.35
CA ALA A 229 4.75 -22.89 25.07
C ALA A 229 4.01 -24.24 25.19
N GLU A 230 4.29 -25.05 26.22
CA GLU A 230 3.57 -26.30 26.46
C GLU A 230 2.09 -26.09 26.79
N LYS A 231 1.76 -25.03 27.54
CA LYS A 231 0.36 -24.66 27.77
C LYS A 231 -0.36 -24.32 26.46
N LEU A 232 0.27 -23.52 25.59
CA LEU A 232 -0.26 -23.19 24.27
C LEU A 232 -0.44 -24.43 23.40
N ARG A 233 0.57 -25.31 23.32
CA ARG A 233 0.48 -26.56 22.58
C ARG A 233 -0.70 -27.42 23.04
N PHE A 234 -0.88 -27.55 24.36
CA PHE A 234 -2.01 -28.30 24.93
C PHE A 234 -3.37 -27.65 24.60
N VAL A 235 -3.48 -26.32 24.70
CA VAL A 235 -4.69 -25.58 24.33
C VAL A 235 -5.03 -25.82 22.87
N VAL A 236 -4.05 -25.65 21.97
CA VAL A 236 -4.24 -25.81 20.51
C VAL A 236 -4.69 -27.24 20.16
N LYS A 237 -4.10 -28.25 20.77
CA LYS A 237 -4.45 -29.66 20.55
C LYS A 237 -5.92 -29.98 20.86
N ASN A 238 -6.56 -29.20 21.72
CA ASN A 238 -7.97 -29.34 22.09
C ASN A 238 -8.93 -28.52 21.23
N ILE A 239 -8.41 -27.69 20.31
CA ILE A 239 -9.21 -26.95 19.36
C ILE A 239 -9.72 -27.91 18.28
N HIS A 240 -10.99 -27.79 17.94
CA HIS A 240 -11.56 -28.48 16.79
C HIS A 240 -12.56 -27.61 16.05
N ILE A 241 -12.56 -27.75 14.75
CA ILE A 241 -13.52 -27.06 13.88
C ILE A 241 -14.59 -28.05 13.43
N LYS A 242 -15.84 -27.72 13.72
CA LYS A 242 -16.97 -28.54 13.28
C LYS A 242 -17.16 -28.41 11.78
N THR A 243 -17.30 -29.53 11.11
CA THR A 243 -17.71 -29.62 9.70
C THR A 243 -18.88 -30.61 9.57
N ASP A 244 -19.52 -30.65 8.41
CA ASP A 244 -20.62 -31.55 8.13
C ASP A 244 -20.20 -33.03 8.11
N SER A 245 -18.92 -33.32 7.89
CA SER A 245 -18.39 -34.68 7.78
C SER A 245 -17.72 -35.16 9.07
N ALA A 246 -16.67 -34.48 9.50
CA ALA A 246 -15.92 -34.82 10.70
C ALA A 246 -15.15 -33.57 11.21
N PRO A 247 -14.97 -33.42 12.52
CA PRO A 247 -14.25 -32.28 13.08
C PRO A 247 -12.79 -32.29 12.63
N ILE A 248 -12.26 -31.08 12.33
CA ILE A 248 -10.86 -30.87 11.98
C ILE A 248 -10.09 -30.61 13.27
N TYR A 249 -9.09 -31.43 13.53
CA TYR A 249 -8.10 -31.26 14.60
C TYR A 249 -6.76 -30.88 13.99
N PHE A 250 -5.99 -30.12 14.73
CA PHE A 250 -4.64 -29.71 14.32
C PHE A 250 -3.72 -29.56 15.54
N THR A 251 -2.44 -29.62 15.30
CA THR A 251 -1.40 -29.44 16.31
C THR A 251 -0.42 -28.36 15.89
N VAL A 252 0.46 -28.00 16.77
CA VAL A 252 1.53 -27.03 16.52
C VAL A 252 2.87 -27.56 16.99
N SER A 253 3.91 -27.17 16.26
CA SER A 253 5.29 -27.31 16.71
C SER A 253 5.78 -25.96 17.19
N LEU A 254 6.56 -25.93 18.27
CA LEU A 254 7.06 -24.70 18.89
C LEU A 254 8.57 -24.79 19.12
N GLY A 255 9.27 -23.70 18.77
CA GLY A 255 10.65 -23.45 19.15
C GLY A 255 10.70 -22.37 20.24
N VAL A 256 11.46 -22.59 21.29
CA VAL A 256 11.58 -21.65 22.42
C VAL A 256 13.04 -21.30 22.64
N THR A 257 13.33 -20.04 22.84
CA THR A 257 14.67 -19.56 23.23
C THR A 257 14.60 -18.42 24.22
N GLU A 258 15.62 -18.31 25.06
CA GLU A 258 15.85 -17.16 25.92
C GLU A 258 16.98 -16.29 25.34
N LEU A 259 16.92 -14.99 25.59
CA LEU A 259 17.96 -14.05 25.20
C LEU A 259 19.24 -14.33 26.01
N HIS A 260 20.34 -14.61 25.31
CA HIS A 260 21.64 -14.84 25.94
C HIS A 260 22.42 -13.52 26.09
N ALA A 261 23.32 -13.49 27.08
CA ALA A 261 24.15 -12.32 27.34
C ALA A 261 25.07 -11.95 26.17
N ASP A 262 25.51 -12.90 25.39
CA ASP A 262 26.38 -12.78 24.22
C ASP A 262 25.64 -12.54 22.88
N ASP A 263 24.31 -12.59 22.86
CA ASP A 263 23.53 -12.20 21.66
C ASP A 263 23.75 -10.72 21.35
N ASN A 264 24.28 -10.42 20.17
CA ASN A 264 24.57 -9.05 19.73
C ASN A 264 23.59 -8.51 18.67
N ASP A 265 22.73 -9.37 18.15
CA ASP A 265 21.76 -9.05 17.09
C ASP A 265 20.44 -9.80 17.36
N PRO A 266 19.29 -9.11 17.29
CA PRO A 266 17.97 -9.74 17.35
C PRO A 266 17.80 -10.90 16.37
N MET A 267 18.47 -10.89 15.22
CA MET A 267 18.39 -11.96 14.22
C MET A 267 18.99 -13.28 14.73
N VAL A 268 20.07 -13.23 15.51
CA VAL A 268 20.64 -14.43 16.13
C VAL A 268 19.65 -15.08 17.11
N PHE A 269 18.89 -14.25 17.80
CA PHE A 269 17.86 -14.69 18.74
C PHE A 269 16.68 -15.36 18.00
N ILE A 270 16.22 -14.79 16.87
CA ILE A 270 15.22 -15.41 15.98
C ILE A 270 15.71 -16.72 15.41
N ASP A 271 16.89 -16.71 14.79
CA ASP A 271 17.48 -17.91 14.16
C ASP A 271 17.59 -19.10 15.14
N ARG A 272 17.83 -18.81 16.42
CA ARG A 272 17.89 -19.84 17.45
C ARG A 272 16.52 -20.44 17.75
N ALA A 273 15.46 -19.61 17.80
CA ALA A 273 14.09 -20.08 17.96
C ALA A 273 13.64 -20.90 16.74
N ASP A 274 13.98 -20.45 15.52
CA ASP A 274 13.62 -21.16 14.29
C ASP A 274 14.33 -22.52 14.17
N LYS A 275 15.59 -22.62 14.60
CA LYS A 275 16.29 -23.90 14.68
C LYS A 275 15.62 -24.87 15.66
N ALA A 276 15.12 -24.35 16.79
CA ALA A 276 14.35 -25.14 17.74
C ALA A 276 13.01 -25.62 17.14
N LEU A 277 12.30 -24.73 16.44
CA LEU A 277 11.07 -25.07 15.72
C LEU A 277 11.29 -26.13 14.64
N TYR A 278 12.37 -25.98 13.86
CA TYR A 278 12.74 -26.98 12.86
C TYR A 278 13.00 -28.37 13.50
N GLU A 279 13.72 -28.41 14.61
CA GLU A 279 13.95 -29.64 15.36
C GLU A 279 12.65 -30.26 15.90
N ALA A 280 11.69 -29.43 16.33
CA ALA A 280 10.37 -29.90 16.74
C ALA A 280 9.61 -30.56 15.56
N LYS A 281 9.66 -29.95 14.37
CA LYS A 281 9.06 -30.54 13.16
C LYS A 281 9.68 -31.84 12.72
N GLU A 282 11.02 -31.91 12.69
CA GLU A 282 11.76 -33.10 12.27
C GLU A 282 11.62 -34.27 13.27
N SER A 283 11.53 -33.98 14.57
CA SER A 283 11.41 -34.99 15.61
C SER A 283 9.98 -35.54 15.80
N GLY A 284 9.06 -35.25 14.90
CA GLY A 284 7.71 -35.83 14.82
C GLY A 284 6.56 -34.91 15.12
N ARG A 285 6.78 -33.58 15.15
CA ARG A 285 5.74 -32.54 15.36
C ARG A 285 5.02 -32.64 16.71
N ASP A 286 3.96 -31.80 16.92
CA ASP A 286 3.18 -31.72 18.18
C ASP A 286 4.09 -31.70 19.41
N LYS A 287 5.06 -30.79 19.44
CA LYS A 287 6.05 -30.68 20.53
C LYS A 287 6.69 -29.30 20.62
N THR A 288 7.29 -29.04 21.76
CA THR A 288 8.07 -27.86 22.06
C THR A 288 9.55 -28.25 22.23
N VAL A 289 10.45 -27.53 21.57
CA VAL A 289 11.89 -27.70 21.69
C VAL A 289 12.53 -26.42 22.20
N PRO A 290 13.34 -26.45 23.28
CA PRO A 290 14.13 -25.31 23.74
C PRO A 290 15.49 -25.24 23.06
N ARG A 291 16.03 -24.04 22.94
CA ARG A 291 17.42 -23.79 22.52
C ARG A 291 18.04 -22.59 23.19
#